data_a2011e796602d469024f292de879e6e0
#
_entry.id   a2011e796602d469024f292de879e6e0
#
_cell.length_a   1.000
_cell.length_b   1.000
_cell.length_c   1.000
_cell.angle_alpha   90.00
_cell.angle_beta   90.00
_cell.angle_gamma   90.00
#
_symmetry.space_group_name_H-M   'P 1'
#
loop_
_entity.id
_entity.type
_entity.pdbx_description
1 polymer ?
#
loop_
_entity_poly.entity_id
_entity_poly.type
_entity_poly.pdbx_seq_one_letter_code
_entity_poly.pdbx_strand_id
1 'polypeptide(L)'
;MLSKNVTIEAVAYELAPHRISSESIEAQIAKTMNRLGIQQGLLEGLTGIRERRFWDPGVMPSDVATMAARKVIDIAGIDPQEIGCLINTSVCKDYIEPSVASLVHGNLKLSHTCINYDIGNACLGFINAMVNMILMIEAGMIRYGLIVDGEGSREVVEATIKRLQADDVDEKIFRQNFATLTLGSGAVAMILCHKDISKSGHVINGSVTRAATE
;
A
#
# COMPACT_ATOMS: atom_id res chain seq x y z
N MET A 1 -11.28 13.00 15.25
CA MET A 1 -10.05 13.65 15.74
C MET A 1 -9.83 14.92 14.94
N LEU A 2 -9.50 16.03 15.58
CA LEU A 2 -9.18 17.29 14.91
C LEU A 2 -7.66 17.51 15.06
N SER A 3 -6.96 17.64 13.94
CA SER A 3 -5.56 18.09 13.95
C SER A 3 -5.54 19.62 13.90
N LYS A 4 -4.71 20.24 14.73
CA LYS A 4 -4.57 21.70 14.75
C LYS A 4 -3.25 22.18 14.16
N ASN A 5 -2.24 21.33 14.22
CA ASN A 5 -0.86 21.72 13.91
C ASN A 5 -0.19 20.81 12.87
N VAL A 6 -0.93 19.89 12.24
CA VAL A 6 -0.37 18.95 11.25
C VAL A 6 -0.92 19.22 9.87
N THR A 7 -0.03 19.18 8.90
CA THR A 7 -0.31 19.35 7.47
C THR A 7 0.23 18.17 6.67
N ILE A 8 -0.36 17.92 5.51
CA ILE A 8 0.20 17.03 4.49
C ILE A 8 1.15 17.88 3.65
N GLU A 9 2.45 17.62 3.79
CA GLU A 9 3.45 18.40 3.05
C GLU A 9 3.56 17.97 1.60
N ALA A 10 3.63 16.66 1.35
CA ALA A 10 3.72 16.12 0.00
C ALA A 10 3.18 14.69 -0.06
N VAL A 11 2.76 14.28 -1.26
CA VAL A 11 2.38 12.91 -1.60
C VAL A 11 3.04 12.54 -2.92
N ALA A 12 3.57 11.33 -3.00
CA ALA A 12 4.11 10.78 -4.24
C ALA A 12 3.68 9.33 -4.42
N TYR A 13 3.72 8.86 -5.66
CA TYR A 13 3.39 7.47 -5.99
C TYR A 13 4.30 6.95 -7.10
N GLU A 14 4.40 5.62 -7.18
CA GLU A 14 5.01 4.89 -8.28
C GLU A 14 4.03 3.84 -8.82
N LEU A 15 3.92 3.79 -10.13
CA LEU A 15 3.05 2.83 -10.82
C LEU A 15 3.87 1.66 -11.31
N ALA A 16 3.45 0.45 -10.97
CA ALA A 16 4.04 -0.77 -11.54
C ALA A 16 3.91 -0.77 -13.08
N PRO A 17 4.93 -1.26 -13.81
CA PRO A 17 5.00 -1.08 -15.28
C PRO A 17 4.03 -1.96 -16.06
N HIS A 18 3.76 -3.18 -15.60
CA HIS A 18 3.01 -4.17 -16.39
C HIS A 18 1.50 -4.05 -16.16
N ARG A 19 0.77 -3.78 -17.24
CA ARG A 19 -0.70 -3.72 -17.24
C ARG A 19 -1.27 -5.10 -17.54
N ILE A 20 -2.14 -5.59 -16.66
CA ILE A 20 -2.77 -6.91 -16.74
C ILE A 20 -4.29 -6.72 -16.75
N SER A 21 -4.95 -7.09 -17.84
CA SER A 21 -6.41 -6.95 -17.96
C SER A 21 -7.15 -8.02 -17.15
N SER A 22 -8.38 -7.69 -16.75
CA SER A 22 -9.30 -8.65 -16.12
C SER A 22 -9.60 -9.83 -17.05
N GLU A 23 -9.78 -9.56 -18.35
CA GLU A 23 -9.95 -10.57 -19.38
C GLU A 23 -8.77 -11.55 -19.44
N SER A 24 -7.53 -11.04 -19.38
CA SER A 24 -6.33 -11.91 -19.40
C SER A 24 -6.19 -12.81 -18.18
N ILE A 25 -6.71 -12.38 -17.02
CA ILE A 25 -6.77 -13.21 -15.82
C ILE A 25 -7.84 -14.28 -15.98
N GLU A 26 -9.05 -13.92 -16.42
CA GLU A 26 -10.13 -14.88 -16.64
C GLU A 26 -9.79 -15.92 -17.73
N ALA A 27 -9.08 -15.52 -18.76
CA ALA A 27 -8.61 -16.45 -19.80
C ALA A 27 -7.73 -17.57 -19.21
N GLN A 28 -6.92 -17.30 -18.19
CA GLN A 28 -6.07 -18.29 -17.53
C GLN A 28 -6.85 -19.30 -16.70
N ILE A 29 -8.05 -18.96 -16.23
CA ILE A 29 -8.93 -19.83 -15.44
C ILE A 29 -10.22 -20.21 -16.17
N ALA A 30 -10.26 -20.01 -17.50
CA ALA A 30 -11.45 -20.22 -18.33
C ALA A 30 -11.99 -21.66 -18.22
N LYS A 31 -11.12 -22.69 -18.12
CA LYS A 31 -11.54 -24.09 -17.94
C LYS A 31 -12.40 -24.24 -16.69
N THR A 32 -11.98 -23.66 -15.59
CA THR A 32 -12.70 -23.70 -14.30
C THR A 32 -13.99 -22.89 -14.36
N MET A 33 -13.95 -21.69 -14.93
CA MET A 33 -15.15 -20.86 -15.09
C MET A 33 -16.21 -21.59 -15.91
N ASN A 34 -15.83 -22.17 -17.06
CA ASN A 34 -16.76 -22.95 -17.91
C ASN A 34 -17.36 -24.14 -17.17
N ARG A 35 -16.54 -24.89 -16.42
CA ARG A 35 -16.99 -26.06 -15.64
C ARG A 35 -18.00 -25.67 -14.55
N LEU A 36 -17.82 -24.50 -13.95
CA LEU A 36 -18.71 -23.98 -12.90
C LEU A 36 -19.90 -23.17 -13.45
N GLY A 37 -20.03 -23.03 -14.79
CA GLY A 37 -21.09 -22.23 -15.39
C GLY A 37 -20.95 -20.72 -15.18
N ILE A 38 -19.74 -20.25 -14.88
CA ILE A 38 -19.42 -18.83 -14.64
C ILE A 38 -19.12 -18.16 -15.99
N GLN A 39 -19.82 -17.08 -16.29
CA GLN A 39 -19.61 -16.33 -17.54
C GLN A 39 -18.33 -15.50 -17.46
N GLN A 40 -17.63 -15.38 -18.60
CA GLN A 40 -16.50 -14.45 -18.74
C GLN A 40 -16.97 -12.99 -18.65
N GLY A 41 -16.08 -12.11 -18.22
CA GLY A 41 -16.40 -10.71 -17.95
C GLY A 41 -16.90 -10.47 -16.51
N LEU A 42 -16.94 -11.50 -15.67
CA LEU A 42 -17.40 -11.41 -14.29
C LEU A 42 -16.52 -10.46 -13.47
N LEU A 43 -15.20 -10.55 -13.64
CA LEU A 43 -14.24 -9.77 -12.85
C LEU A 43 -14.42 -8.27 -13.09
N GLU A 44 -14.49 -7.84 -14.34
CA GLU A 44 -14.77 -6.45 -14.68
C GLU A 44 -16.22 -6.07 -14.34
N GLY A 45 -17.19 -6.93 -14.68
CA GLY A 45 -18.61 -6.66 -14.47
C GLY A 45 -19.00 -6.43 -13.01
N LEU A 46 -18.40 -7.16 -12.06
CA LEU A 46 -18.67 -6.98 -10.63
C LEU A 46 -17.86 -5.86 -9.98
N THR A 47 -16.64 -5.60 -10.47
CA THR A 47 -15.69 -4.73 -9.76
C THR A 47 -15.45 -3.40 -10.47
N GLY A 48 -15.76 -3.30 -11.76
CA GLY A 48 -15.40 -2.18 -12.62
C GLY A 48 -13.89 -2.12 -12.96
N ILE A 49 -13.09 -3.09 -12.50
CA ILE A 49 -11.65 -3.12 -12.71
C ILE A 49 -11.35 -3.72 -14.08
N ARG A 50 -10.96 -2.88 -15.03
CA ARG A 50 -10.53 -3.32 -16.37
C ARG A 50 -9.16 -3.93 -16.35
N GLU A 51 -8.22 -3.31 -15.62
CA GLU A 51 -6.83 -3.72 -15.52
C GLU A 51 -6.25 -3.39 -14.15
N ARG A 52 -5.17 -4.09 -13.79
CA ARG A 52 -4.29 -3.78 -12.66
C ARG A 52 -2.85 -3.74 -13.15
N ARG A 53 -1.96 -3.36 -12.27
CA ARG A 53 -0.54 -3.30 -12.60
C ARG A 53 0.25 -4.25 -11.74
N PHE A 54 1.33 -4.79 -12.28
CA PHE A 54 2.28 -5.61 -11.54
C PHE A 54 3.71 -5.09 -11.75
N TRP A 55 4.53 -5.26 -10.72
CA TRP A 55 5.97 -5.10 -10.82
C TRP A 55 6.61 -6.26 -11.59
N ASP A 56 7.89 -6.12 -11.93
CA ASP A 56 8.69 -7.25 -12.41
C ASP A 56 8.77 -8.35 -11.34
N PRO A 57 8.91 -9.62 -11.74
CA PRO A 57 9.16 -10.71 -10.79
C PRO A 57 10.37 -10.42 -9.90
N GLY A 58 10.23 -10.67 -8.60
CA GLY A 58 11.32 -10.49 -7.62
C GLY A 58 11.51 -9.06 -7.11
N VAL A 59 10.75 -8.08 -7.60
CA VAL A 59 10.74 -6.72 -7.03
C VAL A 59 10.03 -6.74 -5.68
N MET A 60 10.74 -6.29 -4.63
CA MET A 60 10.26 -6.38 -3.26
C MET A 60 9.43 -5.14 -2.85
N PRO A 61 8.45 -5.29 -1.92
CA PRO A 61 7.68 -4.18 -1.37
C PRO A 61 8.54 -3.04 -0.82
N SER A 62 9.65 -3.35 -0.13
CA SER A 62 10.56 -2.33 0.40
C SER A 62 11.26 -1.52 -0.70
N ASP A 63 11.57 -2.13 -1.86
CA ASP A 63 12.21 -1.43 -2.98
C ASP A 63 11.28 -0.35 -3.52
N VAL A 64 10.03 -0.71 -3.80
CA VAL A 64 9.05 0.21 -4.41
C VAL A 64 8.55 1.25 -3.42
N ALA A 65 8.41 0.90 -2.12
CA ALA A 65 8.16 1.86 -1.06
C ALA A 65 9.31 2.88 -0.96
N THR A 66 10.57 2.43 -1.09
CA THR A 66 11.74 3.32 -1.12
C THR A 66 11.73 4.26 -2.33
N MET A 67 11.29 3.78 -3.51
CA MET A 67 11.17 4.63 -4.72
C MET A 67 10.17 5.77 -4.48
N ALA A 68 8.97 5.46 -3.99
CA ALA A 68 7.95 6.46 -3.68
C ALA A 68 8.41 7.42 -2.57
N ALA A 69 9.13 6.90 -1.56
CA ALA A 69 9.69 7.69 -0.47
C ALA A 69 10.73 8.69 -0.95
N ARG A 70 11.68 8.29 -1.79
CA ARG A 70 12.67 9.23 -2.38
C ARG A 70 11.98 10.35 -3.14
N LYS A 71 11.01 9.98 -3.97
CA LYS A 71 10.25 10.95 -4.77
C LYS A 71 9.49 11.96 -3.90
N VAL A 72 8.84 11.52 -2.81
CA VAL A 72 8.11 12.45 -1.92
C VAL A 72 9.06 13.35 -1.13
N ILE A 73 10.24 12.85 -0.72
CA ILE A 73 11.28 13.63 -0.05
C ILE A 73 11.80 14.72 -0.99
N ASP A 74 12.08 14.38 -2.25
CA ASP A 74 12.53 15.33 -3.27
C ASP A 74 11.46 16.40 -3.55
N ILE A 75 10.19 16.01 -3.67
CA ILE A 75 9.06 16.95 -3.88
C ILE A 75 8.92 17.92 -2.70
N ALA A 76 9.03 17.41 -1.45
CA ALA A 76 8.93 18.23 -0.25
C ALA A 76 10.16 19.14 -0.08
N GLY A 77 11.30 18.79 -0.68
CA GLY A 77 12.56 19.51 -0.55
C GLY A 77 13.06 19.58 0.88
N ILE A 78 13.02 18.43 1.59
CA ILE A 78 13.48 18.28 2.97
C ILE A 78 14.72 17.40 3.04
N ASP A 79 15.53 17.60 4.07
CA ASP A 79 16.65 16.70 4.36
C ASP A 79 16.09 15.38 4.94
N PRO A 80 16.42 14.19 4.38
CA PRO A 80 16.04 12.91 4.96
C PRO A 80 16.41 12.76 6.43
N GLN A 81 17.47 13.43 6.90
CA GLN A 81 17.89 13.42 8.30
C GLN A 81 16.91 14.12 9.26
N GLU A 82 15.99 14.94 8.75
CA GLU A 82 14.96 15.62 9.56
C GLU A 82 13.72 14.76 9.79
N ILE A 83 13.60 13.60 9.09
CA ILE A 83 12.49 12.67 9.28
C ILE A 83 12.64 11.98 10.63
N GLY A 84 11.70 12.26 11.55
CA GLY A 84 11.74 11.72 12.92
C GLY A 84 11.04 10.37 13.07
N CYS A 85 10.13 10.02 12.15
CA CYS A 85 9.45 8.73 12.15
C CYS A 85 9.12 8.28 10.73
N LEU A 86 9.32 6.98 10.45
CA LEU A 86 8.89 6.28 9.24
C LEU A 86 7.93 5.15 9.62
N ILE A 87 6.75 5.13 9.00
CA ILE A 87 5.78 4.04 9.16
C ILE A 87 5.52 3.41 7.79
N ASN A 88 5.70 2.10 7.70
CA ASN A 88 5.27 1.32 6.53
C ASN A 88 3.89 0.71 6.78
N THR A 89 3.05 0.66 5.74
CA THR A 89 1.67 0.17 5.83
C THR A 89 1.35 -0.95 4.85
N SER A 90 2.35 -1.44 4.13
CA SER A 90 2.19 -2.50 3.12
C SER A 90 1.56 -3.76 3.70
N VAL A 91 0.62 -4.35 2.98
CA VAL A 91 0.08 -5.67 3.25
C VAL A 91 1.08 -6.74 2.82
N CYS A 92 1.63 -6.58 1.61
CA CYS A 92 2.72 -7.42 1.13
C CYS A 92 4.01 -7.04 1.84
N LYS A 93 4.78 -8.04 2.26
CA LYS A 93 6.03 -7.84 3.00
C LYS A 93 7.15 -8.62 2.35
N ASP A 94 8.37 -8.09 2.43
CA ASP A 94 9.58 -8.78 2.01
C ASP A 94 9.81 -10.02 2.88
N TYR A 95 9.67 -9.83 4.20
CA TYR A 95 9.87 -10.84 5.24
C TYR A 95 8.87 -10.64 6.37
N ILE A 96 8.67 -11.66 7.20
CA ILE A 96 7.95 -11.50 8.48
C ILE A 96 8.75 -10.57 9.40
N GLU A 97 10.07 -10.79 9.46
CA GLU A 97 11.09 -9.97 10.12
C GLU A 97 12.38 -9.98 9.27
N PRO A 98 13.10 -8.86 9.15
CA PRO A 98 12.82 -7.54 9.75
C PRO A 98 11.61 -6.84 9.13
N SER A 99 11.08 -5.81 9.82
CA SER A 99 9.97 -4.98 9.30
C SER A 99 10.34 -4.33 7.97
N VAL A 100 9.36 -4.13 7.09
CA VAL A 100 9.57 -3.39 5.82
C VAL A 100 10.02 -1.96 6.11
N ALA A 101 9.50 -1.33 7.17
CA ALA A 101 9.95 -0.01 7.60
C ALA A 101 11.45 0.04 7.89
N SER A 102 12.05 -0.99 8.50
CA SER A 102 13.48 -1.01 8.77
C SER A 102 14.32 -1.12 7.49
N LEU A 103 13.85 -1.87 6.49
CA LEU A 103 14.50 -1.97 5.18
C LEU A 103 14.46 -0.61 4.45
N VAL A 104 13.29 0.03 4.40
CA VAL A 104 13.12 1.35 3.79
C VAL A 104 13.96 2.41 4.51
N HIS A 105 14.00 2.37 5.86
CA HIS A 105 14.85 3.25 6.67
C HIS A 105 16.32 3.14 6.26
N GLY A 106 16.83 1.91 6.16
CA GLY A 106 18.21 1.64 5.71
C GLY A 106 18.48 2.10 4.28
N ASN A 107 17.55 1.82 3.35
CA ASN A 107 17.65 2.21 1.94
C ASN A 107 17.67 3.75 1.74
N LEU A 108 16.95 4.48 2.58
CA LEU A 108 16.90 5.95 2.58
C LEU A 108 18.05 6.57 3.38
N LYS A 109 18.78 5.79 4.16
CA LYS A 109 19.83 6.25 5.08
C LYS A 109 19.32 7.34 6.04
N LEU A 110 18.14 7.11 6.64
CA LEU A 110 17.56 8.05 7.59
C LEU A 110 18.39 8.14 8.87
N SER A 111 18.13 9.16 9.67
CA SER A 111 18.80 9.36 10.97
C SER A 111 18.65 8.13 11.88
N HIS A 112 19.71 7.80 12.62
CA HIS A 112 19.65 6.74 13.65
C HIS A 112 18.64 7.04 14.78
N THR A 113 18.17 8.28 14.88
CA THR A 113 17.11 8.67 15.83
C THR A 113 15.71 8.58 15.23
N CYS A 114 15.58 8.26 13.94
CA CYS A 114 14.29 8.08 13.26
C CYS A 114 13.63 6.79 13.76
N ILE A 115 12.47 6.91 14.38
CA ILE A 115 11.63 5.78 14.79
C ILE A 115 11.09 5.10 13.52
N ASN A 116 11.10 3.76 13.47
CA ASN A 116 10.53 3.06 12.33
C ASN A 116 9.79 1.79 12.76
N TYR A 117 8.64 1.50 12.13
CA TYR A 117 7.84 0.30 12.37
C TYR A 117 6.76 0.12 11.29
N ASP A 118 6.18 -1.09 11.22
CA ASP A 118 5.06 -1.41 10.34
C ASP A 118 3.72 -1.28 11.10
N ILE A 119 2.67 -0.81 10.38
CA ILE A 119 1.28 -0.91 10.82
C ILE A 119 0.53 -1.82 9.86
N GLY A 120 0.07 -2.98 10.35
CA GLY A 120 -0.75 -3.92 9.62
C GLY A 120 -2.24 -3.73 9.92
N ASN A 121 -3.00 -3.16 8.98
CA ASN A 121 -4.47 -3.12 9.03
C ASN A 121 -5.07 -3.09 7.62
N ALA A 122 -4.57 -3.96 6.75
CA ALA A 122 -4.99 -4.02 5.34
C ALA A 122 -5.13 -2.60 4.73
N CYS A 123 -6.18 -2.34 3.95
CA CYS A 123 -6.41 -1.05 3.28
C CYS A 123 -6.54 0.16 4.23
N LEU A 124 -6.71 -0.06 5.54
CA LEU A 124 -6.78 1.00 6.55
C LEU A 124 -5.43 1.34 7.18
N GLY A 125 -4.38 0.56 6.93
CA GLY A 125 -3.04 0.75 7.49
C GLY A 125 -2.53 2.18 7.29
N PHE A 126 -2.67 2.71 6.08
CA PHE A 126 -2.22 4.06 5.71
C PHE A 126 -2.91 5.15 6.55
N ILE A 127 -4.23 5.08 6.70
CA ILE A 127 -4.99 6.03 7.51
C ILE A 127 -4.67 5.89 9.01
N ASN A 128 -4.43 4.66 9.49
CA ASN A 128 -3.98 4.44 10.86
C ASN A 128 -2.58 5.04 11.10
N ALA A 129 -1.67 4.91 10.13
CA ALA A 129 -0.36 5.56 10.19
C ALA A 129 -0.49 7.08 10.23
N MET A 130 -1.38 7.68 9.43
CA MET A 130 -1.67 9.12 9.51
C MET A 130 -2.09 9.55 10.92
N VAL A 131 -3.00 8.80 11.56
CA VAL A 131 -3.43 9.10 12.95
C VAL A 131 -2.25 9.04 13.92
N ASN A 132 -1.39 8.02 13.82
CA ASN A 132 -0.20 7.90 14.65
C ASN A 132 0.78 9.07 14.44
N MET A 133 1.05 9.43 13.17
CA MET A 133 1.92 10.56 12.84
C MET A 133 1.38 11.88 13.38
N ILE A 134 0.06 12.11 13.24
CA ILE A 134 -0.59 13.31 13.78
C ILE A 134 -0.36 13.40 15.29
N LEU A 135 -0.55 12.30 16.02
CA LEU A 135 -0.34 12.28 17.47
C LEU A 135 1.11 12.58 17.85
N MET A 136 2.08 12.02 17.14
CA MET A 136 3.51 12.27 17.39
C MET A 136 3.90 13.72 17.10
N ILE A 137 3.39 14.31 16.02
CA ILE A 137 3.66 15.70 15.65
C ILE A 137 2.98 16.67 16.62
N GLU A 138 1.70 16.44 16.98
CA GLU A 138 0.96 17.26 17.96
C GLU A 138 1.61 17.21 19.36
N ALA A 139 2.20 16.06 19.72
CA ALA A 139 2.95 15.91 20.97
C ALA A 139 4.36 16.53 20.94
N GLY A 140 4.80 17.07 19.80
CA GLY A 140 6.13 17.64 19.62
C GLY A 140 7.27 16.61 19.62
N MET A 141 6.96 15.31 19.45
CA MET A 141 7.97 14.26 19.43
C MET A 141 8.78 14.28 18.13
N ILE A 142 8.15 14.62 17.01
CA ILE A 142 8.75 14.72 15.68
C ILE A 142 8.23 15.95 14.96
N ARG A 143 9.01 16.46 14.00
CA ARG A 143 8.59 17.57 13.12
C ARG A 143 8.13 17.09 11.75
N TYR A 144 8.79 16.08 11.17
CA TYR A 144 8.45 15.41 9.94
C TYR A 144 8.22 13.92 10.17
N GLY A 145 7.13 13.39 9.62
CA GLY A 145 6.84 11.96 9.57
C GLY A 145 6.65 11.49 8.14
N LEU A 146 7.21 10.33 7.81
CA LEU A 146 7.11 9.68 6.51
C LEU A 146 6.26 8.42 6.63
N ILE A 147 5.20 8.33 5.82
CA ILE A 147 4.39 7.12 5.67
C ILE A 147 4.66 6.55 4.30
N VAL A 148 4.90 5.25 4.20
CA VAL A 148 5.13 4.54 2.95
C VAL A 148 4.24 3.32 2.85
N ASP A 149 3.92 2.94 1.61
CA ASP A 149 3.20 1.73 1.27
C ASP A 149 3.74 1.22 -0.07
N GLY A 150 4.20 -0.04 -0.10
CA GLY A 150 4.68 -0.69 -1.31
C GLY A 150 3.98 -2.04 -1.48
N GLU A 151 3.12 -2.17 -2.49
CA GLU A 151 2.36 -3.39 -2.70
C GLU A 151 2.90 -4.21 -3.88
N GLY A 152 3.19 -5.49 -3.62
CA GLY A 152 3.66 -6.49 -4.59
C GLY A 152 2.70 -7.66 -4.72
N SER A 153 1.56 -7.45 -5.39
CA SER A 153 0.48 -8.45 -5.44
C SER A 153 0.62 -9.52 -6.53
N ARG A 154 1.65 -9.44 -7.40
CA ARG A 154 1.84 -10.39 -8.52
C ARG A 154 1.83 -11.84 -8.06
N GLU A 155 2.69 -12.20 -7.12
CA GLU A 155 2.87 -13.59 -6.67
C GLU A 155 1.61 -14.16 -6.02
N VAL A 156 0.89 -13.34 -5.25
CA VAL A 156 -0.38 -13.73 -4.63
C VAL A 156 -1.46 -13.99 -5.67
N VAL A 157 -1.55 -13.14 -6.70
CA VAL A 157 -2.52 -13.32 -7.79
C VAL A 157 -2.16 -14.53 -8.65
N GLU A 158 -0.89 -14.72 -9.01
CA GLU A 158 -0.42 -15.87 -9.79
C GLU A 158 -0.62 -17.19 -9.04
N ALA A 159 -0.33 -17.22 -7.73
CA ALA A 159 -0.62 -18.39 -6.89
C ALA A 159 -2.13 -18.68 -6.83
N THR A 160 -2.96 -17.65 -6.76
CA THR A 160 -4.43 -17.80 -6.78
C THR A 160 -4.92 -18.32 -8.12
N ILE A 161 -4.41 -17.80 -9.25
CA ILE A 161 -4.72 -18.32 -10.58
C ILE A 161 -4.35 -19.80 -10.66
N LYS A 162 -3.15 -20.18 -10.24
CA LYS A 162 -2.70 -21.57 -10.19
C LYS A 162 -3.62 -22.45 -9.34
N ARG A 163 -4.06 -21.97 -8.17
CA ARG A 163 -5.02 -22.68 -7.29
C ARG A 163 -6.36 -22.88 -8.01
N LEU A 164 -6.85 -21.84 -8.70
CA LEU A 164 -8.13 -21.88 -9.41
C LEU A 164 -8.11 -22.74 -10.70
N GLN A 165 -6.93 -23.10 -11.20
CA GLN A 165 -6.80 -24.04 -12.35
C GLN A 165 -6.97 -25.50 -11.96
N ALA A 166 -6.97 -25.84 -10.67
CA ALA A 166 -7.08 -27.23 -10.22
C ALA A 166 -8.50 -27.81 -10.42
N ASP A 167 -8.56 -29.12 -10.66
CA ASP A 167 -9.83 -29.80 -11.01
C ASP A 167 -10.79 -29.90 -9.81
N ASP A 168 -10.29 -29.82 -8.56
CA ASP A 168 -11.06 -29.87 -7.32
C ASP A 168 -11.73 -28.54 -6.93
N VAL A 169 -11.57 -27.48 -7.72
CA VAL A 169 -12.18 -26.18 -7.43
C VAL A 169 -13.69 -26.24 -7.63
N ASP A 170 -14.43 -26.01 -6.56
CA ASP A 170 -15.89 -25.81 -6.59
C ASP A 170 -16.25 -24.31 -6.54
N GLU A 171 -17.54 -24.01 -6.58
CA GLU A 171 -18.04 -22.63 -6.53
C GLU A 171 -17.64 -21.91 -5.23
N LYS A 172 -17.58 -22.61 -4.09
CA LYS A 172 -17.19 -22.04 -2.80
C LYS A 172 -15.73 -21.61 -2.82
N ILE A 173 -14.84 -22.48 -3.30
CA ILE A 173 -13.40 -22.18 -3.45
C ILE A 173 -13.21 -21.03 -4.42
N PHE A 174 -13.93 -21.00 -5.54
CA PHE A 174 -13.86 -19.89 -6.49
C PHE A 174 -14.24 -18.56 -5.83
N ARG A 175 -15.37 -18.49 -5.13
CA ARG A 175 -15.83 -17.29 -4.44
C ARG A 175 -14.85 -16.80 -3.37
N GLN A 176 -14.26 -17.72 -2.60
CA GLN A 176 -13.28 -17.37 -1.57
C GLN A 176 -11.99 -16.74 -2.12
N ASN A 177 -11.64 -17.09 -3.35
CA ASN A 177 -10.42 -16.60 -4.02
C ASN A 177 -10.67 -15.42 -4.95
N PHE A 178 -11.93 -15.09 -5.25
CA PHE A 178 -12.29 -14.07 -6.24
C PHE A 178 -11.70 -12.69 -5.94
N ALA A 179 -11.75 -12.25 -4.70
CA ALA A 179 -11.24 -10.94 -4.29
C ALA A 179 -9.74 -10.77 -4.58
N THR A 180 -8.94 -11.86 -4.46
CA THR A 180 -7.51 -11.83 -4.73
C THR A 180 -7.21 -11.49 -6.21
N LEU A 181 -8.08 -11.89 -7.14
CA LEU A 181 -7.92 -11.60 -8.57
C LEU A 181 -8.05 -10.10 -8.88
N THR A 182 -8.55 -9.29 -7.95
CA THR A 182 -8.70 -7.84 -8.11
C THR A 182 -7.46 -7.04 -7.72
N LEU A 183 -6.52 -7.67 -7.01
CA LEU A 183 -5.35 -7.00 -6.46
C LEU A 183 -4.42 -6.48 -7.56
N GLY A 184 -3.80 -5.34 -7.28
CA GLY A 184 -2.77 -4.72 -8.11
C GLY A 184 -1.59 -4.25 -7.27
N SER A 185 -0.49 -3.93 -7.93
CA SER A 185 0.75 -3.44 -7.34
C SER A 185 0.93 -1.95 -7.60
N GLY A 186 1.58 -1.29 -6.68
CA GLY A 186 1.93 0.13 -6.73
C GLY A 186 2.68 0.53 -5.49
N ALA A 187 3.12 1.78 -5.41
CA ALA A 187 3.68 2.32 -4.19
C ALA A 187 3.24 3.77 -3.98
N VAL A 188 3.11 4.17 -2.73
CA VAL A 188 2.78 5.54 -2.34
C VAL A 188 3.60 5.95 -1.13
N ALA A 189 3.90 7.24 -1.03
CA ALA A 189 4.52 7.83 0.14
C ALA A 189 3.92 9.20 0.42
N MET A 190 3.84 9.55 1.71
CA MET A 190 3.31 10.82 2.20
C MET A 190 4.20 11.37 3.30
N ILE A 191 4.46 12.68 3.25
CA ILE A 191 5.09 13.41 4.34
C ILE A 191 4.04 14.23 5.07
N LEU A 192 3.97 14.05 6.38
CA LEU A 192 3.26 14.90 7.32
C LEU A 192 4.26 15.75 8.08
N CYS A 193 3.91 17.00 8.37
CA CYS A 193 4.77 17.87 9.16
C CYS A 193 3.98 18.80 10.07
N HIS A 194 4.70 19.44 11.01
CA HIS A 194 4.13 20.53 11.80
C HIS A 194 3.84 21.74 10.90
N LYS A 195 2.70 22.39 11.09
CA LYS A 195 2.24 23.51 10.24
C LYS A 195 3.23 24.67 10.12
N ASP A 196 4.02 24.92 11.20
CA ASP A 196 4.96 26.05 11.23
C ASP A 196 6.14 25.89 10.27
N ILE A 197 6.36 24.69 9.74
CA ILE A 197 7.40 24.37 8.78
C ILE A 197 6.85 23.93 7.41
N SER A 198 5.52 23.84 7.30
CA SER A 198 4.86 23.44 6.05
C SER A 198 4.97 24.51 4.97
N LYS A 199 5.26 24.07 3.76
CA LYS A 199 5.23 24.89 2.54
C LYS A 199 3.92 24.68 1.76
N SER A 200 3.25 23.52 1.94
CA SER A 200 2.05 23.15 1.19
C SER A 200 0.78 23.80 1.72
N GLY A 201 0.67 23.96 3.04
CA GLY A 201 -0.51 24.47 3.70
C GLY A 201 -1.74 23.54 3.67
N HIS A 202 -1.61 22.27 3.25
CA HIS A 202 -2.72 21.32 3.20
C HIS A 202 -3.08 20.80 4.59
N VAL A 203 -4.13 21.36 5.18
CA VAL A 203 -4.59 21.00 6.53
C VAL A 203 -5.47 19.75 6.55
N ILE A 204 -5.41 19.02 7.67
CA ILE A 204 -6.26 17.87 7.95
C ILE A 204 -7.42 18.33 8.83
N ASN A 205 -8.60 18.49 8.26
CA ASN A 205 -9.77 19.05 8.96
C ASN A 205 -10.37 18.12 10.01
N GLY A 206 -10.16 16.81 9.88
CA GLY A 206 -10.65 15.84 10.85
C GLY A 206 -10.69 14.42 10.31
N SER A 207 -10.98 13.47 11.20
CA SER A 207 -11.16 12.07 10.87
C SER A 207 -12.28 11.43 11.69
N VAL A 208 -12.92 10.41 11.11
CA VAL A 208 -13.92 9.56 11.77
C VAL A 208 -13.50 8.11 11.59
N THR A 209 -13.50 7.35 12.68
CA THR A 209 -13.24 5.91 12.66
C THR A 209 -14.47 5.15 13.11
N ARG A 210 -14.84 4.10 12.40
CA ARG A 210 -15.90 3.16 12.78
C ARG A 210 -15.40 1.75 12.58
N ALA A 211 -15.80 0.83 13.47
CA ALA A 211 -15.56 -0.61 13.34
C ALA A 211 -16.89 -1.33 13.26
N ALA A 212 -16.96 -2.37 12.42
CA ALA A 212 -18.07 -3.31 12.31
C ALA A 212 -17.45 -4.71 12.19
N THR A 213 -17.21 -5.31 13.35
CA THR A 213 -16.50 -6.61 13.48
C THR A 213 -17.42 -7.72 14.00
N GLU A 214 -18.72 -7.49 13.96
CA GLU A 214 -19.78 -8.40 14.41
C GLU A 214 -20.05 -9.54 13.42
#